data_6764280a193a11bba74716c1b49f2a27
#
_entry.id   6764280a193a11bba74716c1b49f2a27
#
_cell.length_a   1.000
_cell.length_b   1.000
_cell.length_c   1.000
_cell.angle_alpha   90.00
_cell.angle_beta   90.00
_cell.angle_gamma   90.00
#
_symmetry.space_group_name_H-M   'P 1'
#
loop_
_entity.id
_entity.type
_entity.pdbx_description
1 polymer ?
#
loop_
_entity_poly.entity_id
_entity_poly.type
_entity_poly.pdbx_seq_one_letter_code
_entity_poly.pdbx_strand_id
1 'polypeptide(L)'
;MADSIYKSIRKEHDMTRDEVCDVAIDLDKPLQPERLERIENGKLEIHPEEVMLLSEIYGEPTLCNHYCSKECPIGQKYVPEIKVKDLAQIVLEMLFSLNSMKKSQERLIEITADGKISDDEIQDFVFIQKELERISITVETLQLWVEQMIAENKIDKEKYSKLISE
;
A
#
# COMPACT_ATOMS: atom_id res chain seq x y z
N MET A 1 10.09 -15.59 19.33
CA MET A 1 10.16 -14.45 18.39
C MET A 1 9.05 -14.66 17.36
N ALA A 2 8.28 -13.63 17.05
CA ALA A 2 7.29 -13.75 15.99
C ALA A 2 8.00 -14.00 14.65
N ASP A 3 7.43 -14.84 13.79
CA ASP A 3 7.94 -15.04 12.43
C ASP A 3 7.88 -13.68 11.68
N SER A 4 8.80 -13.43 10.74
CA SER A 4 8.71 -12.26 9.88
C SER A 4 7.48 -12.36 8.97
N ILE A 5 6.98 -11.24 8.47
CA ILE A 5 5.83 -11.22 7.55
C ILE A 5 6.11 -12.07 6.31
N TYR A 6 7.33 -12.00 5.76
CA TYR A 6 7.76 -12.77 4.58
C TYR A 6 7.67 -14.27 4.82
N LYS A 7 8.09 -14.73 6.01
CA LYS A 7 8.00 -16.14 6.40
C LYS A 7 6.56 -16.57 6.65
N SER A 8 5.75 -15.71 7.27
CA SER A 8 4.33 -16.00 7.55
C SER A 8 3.56 -16.20 6.26
N ILE A 9 3.67 -15.26 5.32
CA ILE A 9 2.98 -15.32 4.03
C ILE A 9 3.43 -16.54 3.22
N ARG A 10 4.75 -16.82 3.12
CA ARG A 10 5.20 -18.04 2.44
C ARG A 10 4.57 -19.30 3.00
N LYS A 11 4.44 -19.40 4.33
CA LYS A 11 3.79 -20.56 4.99
C LYS A 11 2.28 -20.61 4.73
N GLU A 12 1.61 -19.45 4.66
CA GLU A 12 0.18 -19.37 4.34
C GLU A 12 -0.11 -19.87 2.92
N HIS A 13 0.87 -19.71 2.00
CA HIS A 13 0.83 -20.26 0.65
C HIS A 13 1.38 -21.69 0.55
N ASP A 14 1.68 -22.36 1.68
CA ASP A 14 2.23 -23.72 1.73
C ASP A 14 3.49 -23.94 0.85
N MET A 15 4.27 -22.87 0.58
CA MET A 15 5.48 -22.94 -0.23
C MET A 15 6.74 -23.19 0.59
N THR A 16 7.63 -24.01 0.08
CA THR A 16 9.02 -24.12 0.56
C THR A 16 9.85 -22.96 0.02
N ARG A 17 11.05 -22.72 0.59
CA ARG A 17 11.96 -21.69 0.07
C ARG A 17 12.50 -22.05 -1.31
N ASP A 18 12.73 -23.32 -1.56
CA ASP A 18 13.22 -23.81 -2.86
C ASP A 18 12.17 -23.55 -3.95
N GLU A 19 10.89 -23.84 -3.70
CA GLU A 19 9.80 -23.54 -4.65
C GLU A 19 9.68 -22.04 -4.94
N VAL A 20 9.82 -21.18 -3.92
CA VAL A 20 9.84 -19.71 -4.14
C VAL A 20 11.01 -19.31 -5.03
N CYS A 21 12.20 -19.89 -4.80
CA CYS A 21 13.38 -19.58 -5.59
C CYS A 21 13.28 -20.13 -7.02
N ASP A 22 12.64 -21.27 -7.23
CA ASP A 22 12.37 -21.82 -8.57
C ASP A 22 11.45 -20.87 -9.36
N VAL A 23 10.35 -20.40 -8.77
CA VAL A 23 9.47 -19.40 -9.39
C VAL A 23 10.21 -18.09 -9.67
N ALA A 24 11.09 -17.66 -8.76
CA ALA A 24 11.92 -16.46 -8.95
C ALA A 24 12.86 -16.59 -10.17
N ILE A 25 13.40 -17.78 -10.42
CA ILE A 25 14.21 -18.06 -11.61
C ILE A 25 13.35 -17.98 -12.88
N ASP A 26 12.14 -18.54 -12.86
CA ASP A 26 11.20 -18.49 -14.00
C ASP A 26 10.79 -17.06 -14.36
N LEU A 27 10.85 -16.15 -13.39
CA LEU A 27 10.60 -14.72 -13.57
C LEU A 27 11.85 -13.91 -13.97
N ASP A 28 12.97 -14.56 -14.30
CA ASP A 28 14.27 -13.92 -14.58
C ASP A 28 14.79 -13.02 -13.42
N LYS A 29 14.38 -13.30 -12.18
CA LYS A 29 14.77 -12.57 -10.97
C LYS A 29 15.31 -13.52 -9.89
N PRO A 30 16.49 -14.14 -10.10
CA PRO A 30 16.97 -15.22 -9.24
C PRO A 30 17.15 -14.77 -7.79
N LEU A 31 16.57 -15.52 -6.87
CA LEU A 31 16.72 -15.39 -5.42
C LEU A 31 17.29 -16.71 -4.87
N GLN A 32 18.27 -16.62 -3.96
CA GLN A 32 18.89 -17.80 -3.37
C GLN A 32 18.16 -18.22 -2.08
N PRO A 33 17.95 -19.54 -1.84
CA PRO A 33 17.24 -20.02 -0.66
C PRO A 33 17.89 -19.57 0.67
N GLU A 34 19.22 -19.51 0.72
CA GLU A 34 19.96 -19.06 1.92
C GLU A 34 19.76 -17.56 2.16
N ARG A 35 19.62 -16.75 1.10
CA ARG A 35 19.31 -15.33 1.23
C ARG A 35 17.90 -15.13 1.74
N LEU A 36 16.91 -15.83 1.18
CA LEU A 36 15.52 -15.82 1.64
C LEU A 36 15.43 -16.26 3.10
N GLU A 37 16.14 -17.32 3.49
CA GLU A 37 16.20 -17.76 4.89
C GLU A 37 16.70 -16.67 5.83
N ARG A 38 17.75 -15.96 5.44
CA ARG A 38 18.32 -14.87 6.27
C ARG A 38 17.38 -13.69 6.40
N ILE A 39 16.65 -13.33 5.33
CA ILE A 39 15.60 -12.30 5.33
C ILE A 39 14.48 -12.73 6.27
N GLU A 40 13.93 -13.93 6.11
CA GLU A 40 12.85 -14.46 6.93
C GLU A 40 13.19 -14.55 8.43
N ASN A 41 14.46 -14.74 8.75
CA ASN A 41 14.93 -14.80 10.14
C ASN A 41 15.41 -13.43 10.68
N GLY A 42 15.22 -12.34 9.92
CA GLY A 42 15.63 -10.99 10.33
C GLY A 42 17.15 -10.82 10.45
N LYS A 43 17.94 -11.67 9.77
CA LYS A 43 19.41 -11.61 9.77
C LYS A 43 19.98 -10.80 8.61
N LEU A 44 19.12 -10.40 7.68
CA LEU A 44 19.46 -9.62 6.51
C LEU A 44 18.28 -8.73 6.15
N GLU A 45 18.55 -7.48 5.81
CA GLU A 45 17.55 -6.56 5.29
C GLU A 45 17.18 -6.97 3.85
N ILE A 46 15.89 -6.92 3.57
CA ILE A 46 15.34 -7.19 2.24
C ILE A 46 15.47 -5.93 1.38
N HIS A 47 15.74 -6.10 0.09
CA HIS A 47 15.75 -5.00 -0.87
C HIS A 47 14.36 -4.79 -1.50
N PRO A 48 14.02 -3.54 -1.93
CA PRO A 48 12.72 -3.25 -2.54
C PRO A 48 12.36 -4.17 -3.71
N GLU A 49 13.34 -4.53 -4.54
CA GLU A 49 13.15 -5.42 -5.69
C GLU A 49 12.77 -6.84 -5.26
N GLU A 50 13.29 -7.29 -4.12
CA GLU A 50 12.97 -8.61 -3.56
C GLU A 50 11.56 -8.61 -2.93
N VAL A 51 11.14 -7.48 -2.33
CA VAL A 51 9.77 -7.32 -1.82
C VAL A 51 8.78 -7.39 -2.99
N MET A 52 9.05 -6.68 -4.09
CA MET A 52 8.23 -6.71 -5.29
C MET A 52 8.15 -8.13 -5.88
N LEU A 53 9.28 -8.84 -5.93
CA LEU A 53 9.33 -10.22 -6.39
C LEU A 53 8.49 -11.15 -5.51
N LEU A 54 8.64 -11.08 -4.18
CA LEU A 54 7.87 -11.91 -3.26
C LEU A 54 6.38 -11.57 -3.31
N SER A 55 6.04 -10.28 -3.45
CA SER A 55 4.66 -9.83 -3.65
C SER A 55 4.04 -10.44 -4.93
N GLU A 56 4.81 -10.51 -6.01
CA GLU A 56 4.39 -11.12 -7.27
C GLU A 56 4.23 -12.65 -7.14
N ILE A 57 5.20 -13.34 -6.53
CA ILE A 57 5.18 -14.79 -6.34
C ILE A 57 4.00 -15.24 -5.48
N TYR A 58 3.74 -14.52 -4.40
CA TYR A 58 2.64 -14.86 -3.48
C TYR A 58 1.28 -14.30 -3.92
N GLY A 59 1.24 -13.37 -4.90
CA GLY A 59 0.01 -12.63 -5.21
C GLY A 59 -0.45 -11.74 -4.06
N GLU A 60 0.49 -11.22 -3.26
CA GLU A 60 0.23 -10.44 -2.04
C GLU A 60 0.74 -9.00 -2.16
N PRO A 61 -0.02 -8.09 -2.80
CA PRO A 61 0.39 -6.69 -2.98
C PRO A 61 0.57 -5.93 -1.66
N THR A 62 -0.04 -6.41 -0.58
CA THR A 62 0.12 -5.86 0.78
C THR A 62 1.55 -5.85 1.28
N LEU A 63 2.42 -6.75 0.77
CA LEU A 63 3.84 -6.79 1.12
C LEU A 63 4.58 -5.50 0.77
N CYS A 64 4.26 -4.90 -0.39
CA CYS A 64 4.88 -3.67 -0.83
C CYS A 64 4.52 -2.50 0.11
N ASN A 65 3.25 -2.38 0.50
CA ASN A 65 2.83 -1.37 1.47
C ASN A 65 3.45 -1.62 2.85
N HIS A 66 3.51 -2.86 3.30
CA HIS A 66 4.17 -3.21 4.56
C HIS A 66 5.63 -2.76 4.58
N TYR A 67 6.40 -3.12 3.54
CA TYR A 67 7.80 -2.71 3.43
C TYR A 67 7.94 -1.18 3.45
N CYS A 68 7.19 -0.48 2.63
CA CYS A 68 7.26 0.97 2.55
C CYS A 68 6.91 1.63 3.90
N SER A 69 5.81 1.21 4.54
CA SER A 69 5.32 1.84 5.76
C SER A 69 6.07 1.43 7.04
N LYS A 70 6.76 0.26 7.07
CA LYS A 70 7.39 -0.28 8.28
C LYS A 70 8.90 -0.42 8.22
N GLU A 71 9.48 -0.68 7.06
CA GLU A 71 10.90 -1.04 6.93
C GLU A 71 11.71 0.03 6.18
N CYS A 72 11.13 0.68 5.16
CA CYS A 72 11.81 1.73 4.41
C CYS A 72 11.84 3.06 5.20
N PRO A 73 13.02 3.64 5.51
CA PRO A 73 13.08 4.89 6.27
C PRO A 73 12.35 6.08 5.60
N ILE A 74 12.35 6.14 4.28
CA ILE A 74 11.62 7.16 3.52
C ILE A 74 10.13 6.86 3.57
N GLY A 75 9.76 5.60 3.34
CA GLY A 75 8.37 5.17 3.33
C GLY A 75 7.68 5.35 4.69
N GLN A 76 8.36 5.07 5.81
CA GLN A 76 7.84 5.32 7.16
C GLN A 76 7.42 6.78 7.38
N LYS A 77 8.00 7.72 6.65
CA LYS A 77 7.66 9.14 6.74
C LYS A 77 6.51 9.55 5.82
N TYR A 78 6.38 8.92 4.67
CA TYR A 78 5.52 9.41 3.59
C TYR A 78 4.44 8.42 3.14
N VAL A 79 4.55 7.14 3.51
CA VAL A 79 3.63 6.09 3.08
C VAL A 79 2.80 5.61 4.28
N PRO A 80 1.48 5.82 4.28
CA PRO A 80 0.63 5.33 5.35
C PRO A 80 0.54 3.80 5.33
N GLU A 81 0.40 3.20 6.51
CA GLU A 81 0.05 1.78 6.62
C GLU A 81 -1.40 1.58 6.19
N ILE A 82 -1.59 0.78 5.15
CA ILE A 82 -2.92 0.46 4.62
C ILE A 82 -3.36 -0.90 5.15
N LYS A 83 -4.61 -0.97 5.62
CA LYS A 83 -5.25 -2.22 6.00
C LYS A 83 -6.21 -2.64 4.90
N VAL A 84 -6.13 -3.91 4.51
CA VAL A 84 -7.09 -4.49 3.58
C VAL A 84 -8.50 -4.38 4.17
N LYS A 85 -9.43 -3.87 3.37
CA LYS A 85 -10.84 -3.68 3.73
C LYS A 85 -11.72 -4.22 2.60
N ASP A 86 -12.96 -4.53 2.91
CA ASP A 86 -13.93 -4.83 1.85
C ASP A 86 -14.32 -3.56 1.08
N LEU A 87 -14.77 -3.74 -0.18
CA LEU A 87 -15.11 -2.63 -1.07
C LEU A 87 -16.22 -1.74 -0.49
N ALA A 88 -17.20 -2.32 0.19
CA ALA A 88 -18.30 -1.54 0.75
C ALA A 88 -17.81 -0.59 1.85
N GLN A 89 -16.89 -1.05 2.70
CA GLN A 89 -16.27 -0.23 3.73
C GLN A 89 -15.42 0.90 3.11
N ILE A 90 -14.63 0.60 2.08
CA ILE A 90 -13.82 1.60 1.35
C ILE A 90 -14.72 2.68 0.76
N VAL A 91 -15.82 2.30 0.09
CA VAL A 91 -16.78 3.23 -0.50
C VAL A 91 -17.44 4.11 0.57
N LEU A 92 -17.85 3.55 1.71
CA LEU A 92 -18.45 4.33 2.80
C LEU A 92 -17.47 5.34 3.38
N GLU A 93 -16.21 4.97 3.61
CA GLU A 93 -15.17 5.87 4.09
C GLU A 93 -14.87 6.99 3.07
N MET A 94 -14.85 6.66 1.79
CA MET A 94 -14.67 7.64 0.71
C MET A 94 -15.82 8.65 0.69
N LEU A 95 -17.06 8.20 0.70
CA LEU A 95 -18.23 9.07 0.71
C LEU A 95 -18.25 9.97 1.95
N PHE A 96 -17.89 9.45 3.11
CA PHE A 96 -17.78 10.24 4.33
C PHE A 96 -16.73 11.34 4.19
N SER A 97 -15.52 11.01 3.71
CA SER A 97 -14.42 11.96 3.55
C SER A 97 -14.74 13.04 2.51
N LEU A 98 -15.35 12.66 1.38
CA LEU A 98 -15.78 13.62 0.35
C LEU A 98 -16.86 14.57 0.87
N ASN A 99 -17.83 14.08 1.66
CA ASN A 99 -18.85 14.93 2.29
C ASN A 99 -18.27 15.88 3.33
N SER A 100 -17.30 15.44 4.14
CA SER A 100 -16.57 16.27 5.07
C SER A 100 -15.81 17.39 4.34
N MET A 101 -15.11 17.04 3.28
CA MET A 101 -14.34 17.98 2.46
C MET A 101 -15.23 19.03 1.78
N LYS A 102 -16.42 18.64 1.29
CA LYS A 102 -17.38 19.58 0.72
C LYS A 102 -17.79 20.68 1.70
N LYS A 103 -17.93 20.37 3.00
CA LYS A 103 -18.27 21.36 4.03
C LYS A 103 -17.12 22.33 4.31
N SER A 104 -15.88 21.90 4.09
CA SER A 104 -14.67 22.70 4.35
C SER A 104 -14.19 23.45 3.12
N GLN A 105 -14.82 23.26 1.95
CA GLN A 105 -14.36 23.82 0.68
C GLN A 105 -14.35 25.37 0.69
N GLU A 106 -15.41 26.00 1.17
CA GLU A 106 -15.51 27.47 1.24
C GLU A 106 -14.42 28.01 2.17
N ARG A 107 -14.25 27.38 3.34
CA ARG A 107 -13.24 27.79 4.30
C ARG A 107 -11.81 27.64 3.76
N LEU A 108 -11.53 26.58 3.00
CA LEU A 108 -10.23 26.42 2.32
C LEU A 108 -9.96 27.55 1.33
N ILE A 109 -10.96 27.95 0.55
CA ILE A 109 -10.84 29.06 -0.41
C ILE A 109 -10.55 30.38 0.32
N GLU A 110 -11.24 30.64 1.44
CA GLU A 110 -11.02 31.84 2.27
C GLU A 110 -9.59 31.89 2.79
N ILE A 111 -9.13 30.81 3.46
CA ILE A 111 -7.77 30.71 4.03
C ILE A 111 -6.68 30.91 2.98
N THR A 112 -6.92 30.46 1.74
CA THR A 112 -5.90 30.53 0.69
C THR A 112 -5.96 31.80 -0.16
N ALA A 113 -6.92 32.69 0.08
CA ALA A 113 -7.18 33.87 -0.75
C ALA A 113 -6.01 34.86 -0.80
N ASP A 114 -5.28 35.04 0.29
CA ASP A 114 -4.12 35.93 0.37
C ASP A 114 -2.75 35.25 0.29
N GLY A 115 -2.76 33.89 0.17
CA GLY A 115 -1.55 33.07 0.07
C GLY A 115 -0.76 32.95 1.38
N LYS A 116 -1.37 33.30 2.53
CA LYS A 116 -0.78 33.15 3.87
C LYS A 116 -1.80 32.50 4.79
N ILE A 117 -1.30 31.79 5.79
CA ILE A 117 -2.13 31.17 6.83
C ILE A 117 -1.88 31.97 8.11
N SER A 118 -2.90 32.70 8.58
CA SER A 118 -2.86 33.47 9.83
C SER A 118 -3.01 32.55 11.05
N ASP A 119 -2.65 33.07 12.24
CA ASP A 119 -2.69 32.27 13.49
C ASP A 119 -4.10 31.76 13.84
N ASP A 120 -5.13 32.52 13.50
CA ASP A 120 -6.54 32.14 13.70
C ASP A 120 -7.04 31.14 12.65
N GLU A 121 -6.37 30.99 11.52
CA GLU A 121 -6.70 30.03 10.45
C GLU A 121 -5.99 28.67 10.58
N ILE A 122 -4.92 28.60 11.37
CA ILE A 122 -4.10 27.37 11.52
C ILE A 122 -4.96 26.16 11.91
N GLN A 123 -5.93 26.34 12.81
CA GLN A 123 -6.76 25.23 13.28
C GLN A 123 -7.63 24.66 12.16
N ASP A 124 -8.27 25.53 11.39
CA ASP A 124 -9.10 25.14 10.24
C ASP A 124 -8.25 24.49 9.16
N PHE A 125 -7.09 25.06 8.88
CA PHE A 125 -6.16 24.52 7.90
C PHE A 125 -5.65 23.11 8.27
N VAL A 126 -5.27 22.89 9.53
CA VAL A 126 -4.87 21.56 10.04
C VAL A 126 -6.02 20.56 9.95
N PHE A 127 -7.25 20.98 10.23
CA PHE A 127 -8.42 20.12 10.07
C PHE A 127 -8.59 19.69 8.60
N ILE A 128 -8.53 20.64 7.67
CA ILE A 128 -8.63 20.38 6.23
C ILE A 128 -7.50 19.46 5.74
N GLN A 129 -6.27 19.71 6.21
CA GLN A 129 -5.12 18.85 5.87
C GLN A 129 -5.34 17.39 6.30
N LYS A 130 -5.89 17.17 7.50
CA LYS A 130 -6.22 15.82 7.98
C LYS A 130 -7.32 15.15 7.17
N GLU A 131 -8.32 15.91 6.71
CA GLU A 131 -9.37 15.35 5.84
C GLU A 131 -8.82 14.97 4.45
N LEU A 132 -7.89 15.76 3.90
CA LEU A 132 -7.19 15.41 2.65
C LEU A 132 -6.31 14.17 2.82
N GLU A 133 -5.62 14.02 3.95
CA GLU A 133 -4.85 12.83 4.27
C GLU A 133 -5.73 11.57 4.35
N ARG A 134 -6.93 11.67 4.94
CA ARG A 134 -7.91 10.55 4.95
C ARG A 134 -8.37 10.18 3.55
N ILE A 135 -8.61 11.15 2.67
CA ILE A 135 -8.95 10.91 1.27
C ILE A 135 -7.81 10.16 0.58
N SER A 136 -6.57 10.60 0.75
CA SER A 136 -5.39 9.93 0.20
C SER A 136 -5.31 8.46 0.64
N ILE A 137 -5.40 8.20 1.94
CA ILE A 137 -5.41 6.83 2.49
C ILE A 137 -6.54 5.98 1.89
N THR A 138 -7.73 6.56 1.71
CA THR A 138 -8.87 5.83 1.15
C THR A 138 -8.65 5.49 -0.33
N VAL A 139 -8.08 6.41 -1.10
CA VAL A 139 -7.71 6.18 -2.51
C VAL A 139 -6.66 5.08 -2.62
N GLU A 140 -5.60 5.14 -1.82
CA GLU A 140 -4.56 4.11 -1.79
C GLU A 140 -5.12 2.75 -1.34
N THR A 141 -6.06 2.73 -0.37
CA THR A 141 -6.76 1.51 0.05
C THR A 141 -7.57 0.89 -1.10
N LEU A 142 -8.24 1.72 -1.90
CA LEU A 142 -8.96 1.24 -3.08
C LEU A 142 -8.01 0.69 -4.14
N GLN A 143 -6.88 1.35 -4.38
CA GLN A 143 -5.86 0.86 -5.32
C GLN A 143 -5.31 -0.50 -4.88
N LEU A 144 -4.94 -0.64 -3.61
CA LEU A 144 -4.47 -1.92 -3.06
C LEU A 144 -5.54 -3.01 -3.16
N TRP A 145 -6.82 -2.68 -2.92
CA TRP A 145 -7.92 -3.63 -3.09
C TRP A 145 -8.04 -4.09 -4.55
N VAL A 146 -7.89 -3.19 -5.52
CA VAL A 146 -7.92 -3.55 -6.94
C VAL A 146 -6.75 -4.47 -7.30
N GLU A 147 -5.54 -4.17 -6.83
CA GLU A 147 -4.36 -5.01 -7.04
C GLU A 147 -4.56 -6.42 -6.45
N GLN A 148 -5.15 -6.51 -5.26
CA GLN A 148 -5.54 -7.79 -4.64
C GLN A 148 -6.55 -8.55 -5.51
N MET A 149 -7.58 -7.89 -6.02
CA MET A 149 -8.58 -8.52 -6.89
C MET A 149 -7.99 -9.01 -8.22
N ILE A 150 -7.00 -8.30 -8.75
CA ILE A 150 -6.25 -8.74 -9.93
C ILE A 150 -5.39 -9.96 -9.61
N ALA A 151 -4.66 -9.95 -8.48
CA ALA A 151 -3.83 -11.07 -8.04
C ALA A 151 -4.66 -12.35 -7.81
N GLU A 152 -5.88 -12.19 -7.26
CA GLU A 152 -6.84 -13.29 -7.06
C GLU A 152 -7.62 -13.68 -8.33
N ASN A 153 -7.31 -13.11 -9.51
CA ASN A 153 -8.01 -13.32 -10.78
C ASN A 153 -9.52 -13.00 -10.76
N LYS A 154 -9.96 -12.11 -9.86
CA LYS A 154 -11.34 -11.61 -9.78
C LYS A 154 -11.59 -10.40 -10.70
N ILE A 155 -10.52 -9.70 -11.07
CA ILE A 155 -10.52 -8.64 -12.08
C ILE A 155 -9.57 -9.06 -13.20
N ASP A 156 -10.03 -8.97 -14.45
CA ASP A 156 -9.27 -9.24 -15.65
C ASP A 156 -8.14 -8.20 -15.82
N LYS A 157 -6.90 -8.61 -15.64
CA LYS A 157 -5.70 -7.76 -15.68
C LYS A 157 -5.54 -7.04 -17.03
N GLU A 158 -5.76 -7.75 -18.14
CA GLU A 158 -5.55 -7.20 -19.49
C GLU A 158 -6.59 -6.11 -19.80
N LYS A 159 -7.86 -6.38 -19.49
CA LYS A 159 -8.93 -5.41 -19.64
C LYS A 159 -8.71 -4.17 -18.77
N TYR A 160 -8.33 -4.40 -17.50
CA TYR A 160 -8.09 -3.32 -16.56
C TYR A 160 -6.94 -2.41 -17.02
N SER A 161 -5.79 -3.01 -17.40
CA SER A 161 -4.61 -2.27 -17.85
C SER A 161 -4.88 -1.48 -19.15
N LYS A 162 -5.67 -2.04 -20.06
CA LYS A 162 -6.05 -1.35 -21.31
C LYS A 162 -6.87 -0.10 -21.04
N LEU A 163 -7.85 -0.17 -20.13
CA LEU A 163 -8.75 0.95 -19.83
C LEU A 163 -8.06 2.08 -19.03
N ILE A 164 -7.02 1.76 -18.23
CA ILE A 164 -6.24 2.77 -17.51
C ILE A 164 -5.27 3.53 -18.42
N SER A 165 -4.81 2.88 -19.52
CA SER A 165 -3.85 3.50 -20.44
C SER A 165 -4.48 4.37 -21.53
N GLU A 166 -5.80 4.42 -21.63
CA GLU A 166 -6.60 5.32 -22.49
C GLU A 166 -6.90 6.65 -21.80
#